data_147b6a3b68ab1d9ab994cf1e093d3039
#
_entry.id   147b6a3b68ab1d9ab994cf1e093d3039
#
_cell.length_a   1.000
_cell.length_b   1.000
_cell.length_c   1.000
_cell.angle_alpha   90.00
_cell.angle_beta   90.00
_cell.angle_gamma   90.00
#
_symmetry.space_group_name_H-M   'P 1'
#
loop_
_entity.id
_entity.type
_entity.pdbx_description
1 polymer ?
#
loop_
_entity_poly.entity_id
_entity_poly.type
_entity_poly.pdbx_seq_one_letter_code
_entity_poly.pdbx_strand_id
1 'polypeptide(L)'
;MYDSNILDMKKNNTGTKMIIPEEGLLLESNKLYLGRTVEYTETHNLIPMLEGRSSVGRLGLFVHVTAGFGDVGFKGYWTLEIFCVQPIKIYPNIEICQIFYHSIDGDYTSYEGGKYQANRDIQTSMLHKDFEEK
;
A
#
# COMPACT_ATOMS: atom_id res chain seq x y z
N MET A 1 3.22 10.72 4.08
CA MET A 1 4.71 10.67 3.95
C MET A 1 5.28 10.46 5.35
N TYR A 2 6.35 9.69 5.50
CA TYR A 2 7.03 9.54 6.80
C TYR A 2 7.64 10.86 7.28
N ASP A 3 7.66 11.05 8.59
CA ASP A 3 8.16 12.28 9.23
C ASP A 3 9.70 12.34 9.33
N SER A 4 10.36 11.19 9.18
CA SER A 4 11.81 11.05 9.26
C SER A 4 12.40 10.60 7.92
N ASN A 5 13.58 11.12 7.60
CA ASN A 5 14.40 10.66 6.48
C ASN A 5 15.12 9.32 6.77
N ILE A 6 15.22 8.94 8.04
CA ILE A 6 15.81 7.67 8.48
C ILE A 6 14.71 6.90 9.21
N LEU A 7 14.34 5.75 8.66
CA LEU A 7 13.36 4.85 9.26
C LEU A 7 14.11 3.72 9.99
N ASP A 8 13.62 3.37 11.17
CA ASP A 8 14.15 2.28 11.99
C ASP A 8 13.13 1.13 12.02
N MET A 9 13.53 -0.05 11.58
CA MET A 9 12.65 -1.22 11.51
C MET A 9 12.10 -1.65 12.88
N LYS A 10 12.84 -1.33 13.96
CA LYS A 10 12.47 -1.66 15.34
C LYS A 10 11.62 -0.59 16.03
N LYS A 11 11.36 0.52 15.36
CA LYS A 11 10.58 1.63 15.92
C LYS A 11 9.27 1.82 15.17
N ASN A 12 8.28 2.34 15.89
CA ASN A 12 7.06 2.83 15.26
C ASN A 12 7.37 4.13 14.50
N ASN A 13 7.48 4.03 13.18
CA ASN A 13 7.75 5.18 12.33
C ASN A 13 6.43 5.89 12.01
N THR A 14 6.29 7.13 12.43
CA THR A 14 5.11 7.95 12.20
C THR A 14 5.17 8.69 10.85
N GLY A 15 4.02 9.14 10.38
CA GLY A 15 3.91 9.89 9.15
C GLY A 15 2.85 10.97 9.21
N THR A 16 3.12 12.08 8.52
CA THR A 16 2.17 13.17 8.37
C THR A 16 1.21 12.87 7.23
N LYS A 17 -0.09 12.97 7.52
CA LYS A 17 -1.17 12.81 6.56
C LYS A 17 -1.23 14.03 5.63
N MET A 18 -1.32 13.74 4.34
CA MET A 18 -1.48 14.73 3.28
C MET A 18 -2.84 14.53 2.60
N ILE A 19 -3.45 15.62 2.19
CA ILE A 19 -4.66 15.60 1.36
C ILE A 19 -4.23 15.90 -0.07
N ILE A 20 -4.74 15.12 -1.02
CA ILE A 20 -4.55 15.42 -2.45
C ILE A 20 -5.64 16.42 -2.83
N PRO A 21 -5.27 17.69 -3.13
CA PRO A 21 -6.26 18.68 -3.53
C PRO A 21 -6.73 18.45 -4.97
N GLU A 22 -7.86 19.04 -5.35
CA GLU A 22 -8.43 18.90 -6.71
C GLU A 22 -7.48 19.38 -7.82
N GLU A 23 -6.69 20.42 -7.56
CA GLU A 23 -5.66 20.92 -8.44
C GLU A 23 -4.42 20.03 -8.55
N GLY A 24 -4.37 18.97 -7.73
CA GLY A 24 -3.33 17.96 -7.70
C GLY A 24 -2.23 18.21 -6.68
N LEU A 25 -1.55 17.13 -6.31
CA LEU A 25 -0.40 17.09 -5.39
C LEU A 25 0.86 16.70 -6.17
N LEU A 26 1.91 17.49 -6.01
CA LEU A 26 3.22 17.16 -6.57
C LEU A 26 3.93 16.16 -5.65
N LEU A 27 4.22 14.97 -6.17
CA LEU A 27 5.10 14.00 -5.54
C LEU A 27 6.55 14.28 -5.98
N GLU A 28 7.44 14.35 -5.01
CA GLU A 28 8.88 14.50 -5.26
C GLU A 28 9.50 13.15 -5.60
N SER A 29 10.50 13.14 -6.47
CA SER A 29 11.24 11.93 -6.82
C SER A 29 12.01 11.36 -5.62
N ASN A 30 12.21 10.04 -5.63
CA ASN A 30 12.99 9.31 -4.63
C ASN A 30 12.46 9.43 -3.19
N LYS A 31 11.16 9.71 -3.04
CA LYS A 31 10.46 9.68 -1.76
C LYS A 31 9.37 8.61 -1.77
N LEU A 32 9.22 7.92 -0.65
CA LEU A 32 8.13 6.99 -0.44
C LEU A 32 6.91 7.71 0.12
N TYR A 33 5.80 7.54 -0.54
CA TYR A 33 4.49 8.00 -0.09
C TYR A 33 3.61 6.79 0.20
N LEU A 34 2.81 6.88 1.24
CA LEU A 34 1.76 5.91 1.51
C LEU A 34 0.42 6.50 1.11
N GLY A 35 -0.28 5.83 0.21
CA GLY A 35 -1.62 6.20 -0.21
C GLY A 35 -2.65 5.17 0.27
N ARG A 36 -3.93 5.47 0.09
CA ARG A 36 -5.01 4.54 0.38
C ARG A 36 -5.90 4.38 -0.84
N THR A 37 -6.36 3.16 -1.09
CA THR A 37 -7.42 2.91 -2.08
C THR A 37 -8.74 3.55 -1.63
N VAL A 38 -9.57 3.91 -2.60
CA VAL A 38 -10.97 4.31 -2.35
C VAL A 38 -11.83 3.07 -2.12
N GLU A 39 -11.46 1.98 -2.79
CA GLU A 39 -12.16 0.70 -2.73
C GLU A 39 -11.78 -0.07 -1.46
N TYR A 40 -12.81 -0.58 -0.79
CA TYR A 40 -12.69 -1.63 0.21
C TYR A 40 -12.75 -2.97 -0.50
N THR A 41 -11.82 -3.87 -0.20
CA THR A 41 -11.77 -5.21 -0.79
C THR A 41 -11.92 -6.28 0.27
N GLU A 42 -12.45 -7.41 -0.12
CA GLU A 42 -12.64 -8.57 0.73
C GLU A 42 -12.43 -9.84 -0.09
N THR A 43 -11.63 -10.76 0.42
CA THR A 43 -11.46 -12.09 -0.18
C THR A 43 -11.60 -13.17 0.88
N HIS A 44 -12.10 -14.34 0.50
CA HIS A 44 -12.30 -15.48 1.40
C HIS A 44 -11.45 -16.69 1.01
N ASN A 45 -11.28 -16.93 -0.27
CA ASN A 45 -10.63 -18.13 -0.83
C ASN A 45 -9.74 -17.82 -2.06
N LEU A 46 -9.51 -16.55 -2.33
CA LEU A 46 -8.66 -16.10 -3.44
C LEU A 46 -7.50 -15.27 -2.90
N ILE A 47 -6.38 -15.32 -3.59
CA ILE A 47 -5.23 -14.46 -3.35
C ILE A 47 -5.45 -13.15 -4.12
N PRO A 48 -5.53 -11.99 -3.45
CA PRO A 48 -5.56 -10.72 -4.13
C PRO A 48 -4.13 -10.31 -4.53
N MET A 49 -3.99 -9.84 -5.75
CA MET A 49 -2.74 -9.29 -6.28
C MET A 49 -2.96 -7.85 -6.72
N LEU A 50 -2.08 -6.96 -6.30
CA LEU A 50 -2.14 -5.55 -6.62
C LEU A 50 -0.94 -5.16 -7.49
N GLU A 51 -1.22 -4.60 -8.64
CA GLU A 51 -0.23 -4.21 -9.65
C GLU A 51 -0.46 -2.77 -10.11
N GLY A 52 0.60 -2.10 -10.54
CA GLY A 52 0.48 -0.80 -11.19
C GLY A 52 -0.19 -0.88 -12.57
N ARG A 53 -0.60 0.27 -13.09
CA ARG A 53 -1.09 0.40 -14.48
C ARG A 53 0.03 0.81 -15.42
N SER A 54 0.05 0.25 -16.61
CA SER A 54 1.13 0.50 -17.58
C SER A 54 1.26 1.98 -17.99
N SER A 55 0.15 2.71 -18.12
CA SER A 55 0.17 4.15 -18.42
C SER A 55 0.72 5.01 -17.28
N VAL A 56 0.50 4.58 -16.04
CA VAL A 56 1.05 5.23 -14.85
C VAL A 56 2.53 4.91 -14.68
N GLY A 57 2.91 3.64 -14.89
CA GLY A 57 4.31 3.20 -14.86
C GLY A 57 5.19 3.91 -15.89
N ARG A 58 4.64 4.22 -17.09
CA ARG A 58 5.35 5.00 -18.13
C ARG A 58 5.63 6.46 -17.74
N LEU A 59 4.91 6.99 -16.76
CA LEU A 59 5.22 8.30 -16.15
C LEU A 59 6.28 8.21 -15.05
N GLY A 60 6.73 6.99 -14.73
CA GLY A 60 7.71 6.77 -13.67
C GLY A 60 7.12 6.71 -12.27
N LEU A 61 5.82 6.48 -12.14
CA LEU A 61 5.18 6.24 -10.84
C LEU A 61 4.95 4.74 -10.65
N PHE A 62 5.46 4.22 -9.54
CA PHE A 62 5.37 2.81 -9.19
C PHE A 62 4.51 2.63 -7.93
N VAL A 63 3.74 1.56 -7.91
CA VAL A 63 2.87 1.20 -6.79
C VAL A 63 3.19 -0.24 -6.41
N HIS A 64 3.43 -0.50 -5.14
CA HIS A 64 3.68 -1.85 -4.59
C HIS A 64 4.77 -2.63 -5.33
N VAL A 65 5.94 -2.05 -5.50
CA VAL A 65 7.04 -2.70 -6.24
C VAL A 65 7.44 -4.06 -5.63
N THR A 66 7.27 -4.24 -4.32
CA THR A 66 7.73 -5.43 -3.60
C THR A 66 6.63 -6.20 -2.86
N ALA A 67 5.44 -5.64 -2.69
CA ALA A 67 4.42 -6.17 -1.78
C ALA A 67 3.01 -6.19 -2.40
N GLY A 68 2.92 -6.46 -3.71
CA GLY A 68 1.64 -6.55 -4.42
C GLY A 68 0.82 -7.80 -4.11
N PHE A 69 1.46 -8.81 -3.51
CA PHE A 69 0.81 -10.07 -3.12
C PHE A 69 0.08 -9.89 -1.79
N GLY A 70 -1.22 -10.14 -1.77
CA GLY A 70 -2.05 -10.09 -0.58
C GLY A 70 -2.37 -11.46 -0.03
N ASP A 71 -2.79 -11.50 1.21
CA ASP A 71 -3.14 -12.75 1.88
C ASP A 71 -4.61 -13.14 1.65
N VAL A 72 -4.87 -14.45 1.61
CA VAL A 72 -6.24 -14.99 1.61
C VAL A 72 -6.94 -14.60 2.90
N GLY A 73 -8.17 -14.09 2.76
CA GLY A 73 -8.95 -13.64 3.91
C GLY A 73 -8.67 -12.18 4.32
N PHE A 74 -7.82 -11.45 3.58
CA PHE A 74 -7.64 -10.02 3.79
C PHE A 74 -8.95 -9.26 3.52
N LYS A 75 -9.26 -8.34 4.40
CA LYS A 75 -10.41 -7.42 4.31
C LYS A 75 -9.94 -6.03 4.69
N GLY A 76 -10.18 -5.04 3.85
CA GLY A 76 -9.79 -3.67 4.18
C GLY A 76 -9.54 -2.80 2.96
N TYR A 77 -9.11 -1.58 3.25
CA TYR A 77 -8.52 -0.69 2.27
C TYR A 77 -7.03 -1.01 2.15
N TRP A 78 -6.50 -0.93 0.94
CA TRP A 78 -5.07 -1.12 0.70
C TRP A 78 -4.30 0.15 1.03
N THR A 79 -3.21 0.00 1.78
CA THR A 79 -2.18 1.05 1.86
C THR A 79 -1.24 0.85 0.70
N LEU A 80 -1.21 1.80 -0.22
CA LEU A 80 -0.38 1.79 -1.41
C LEU A 80 0.99 2.38 -1.11
N GLU A 81 2.05 1.64 -1.42
CA GLU A 81 3.43 2.13 -1.37
C GLU A 81 3.74 2.79 -2.71
N ILE A 82 3.78 4.11 -2.73
CA ILE A 82 3.91 4.91 -3.95
C ILE A 82 5.30 5.53 -4.00
N PHE A 83 5.98 5.30 -5.10
CA PHE A 83 7.31 5.81 -5.36
C PHE A 83 7.39 6.35 -6.78
N CYS A 84 8.07 7.47 -7.00
CA CYS A 84 8.29 8.03 -8.34
C CYS A 84 9.76 8.33 -8.60
N VAL A 85 10.22 8.07 -9.83
CA VAL A 85 11.60 8.32 -10.25
C VAL A 85 11.84 9.75 -10.70
N GLN A 86 10.79 10.47 -11.02
CA GLN A 86 10.79 11.89 -11.35
C GLN A 86 9.59 12.57 -10.69
N PRO A 87 9.62 13.90 -10.46
CA PRO A 87 8.48 14.60 -9.90
C PRO A 87 7.23 14.40 -10.76
N ILE A 88 6.12 14.03 -10.13
CA ILE A 88 4.85 13.78 -10.82
C ILE A 88 3.70 14.41 -10.07
N LYS A 89 2.77 15.00 -10.79
CA LYS A 89 1.53 15.55 -10.23
C LYS A 89 0.44 14.50 -10.29
N ILE A 90 -0.10 14.16 -9.11
CA ILE A 90 -1.22 13.23 -8.96
C ILE A 90 -2.49 13.95 -8.57
N TYR A 91 -3.63 13.33 -8.81
CA TYR A 91 -4.95 13.88 -8.50
C TYR A 91 -5.74 12.89 -7.64
N PRO A 92 -6.77 13.35 -6.89
CA PRO A 92 -7.60 12.45 -6.11
C PRO A 92 -8.44 11.54 -7.02
N ASN A 93 -8.76 10.36 -6.52
CA ASN A 93 -9.68 9.40 -7.15
C ASN A 93 -9.29 8.95 -8.57
N ILE A 94 -8.02 9.01 -8.92
CA ILE A 94 -7.53 8.48 -10.20
C ILE A 94 -7.20 6.99 -10.09
N GLU A 95 -7.37 6.29 -11.19
CA GLU A 95 -7.03 4.87 -11.29
C GLU A 95 -5.52 4.70 -11.49
N ILE A 96 -4.75 4.42 -10.42
CA ILE A 96 -3.29 4.27 -10.47
C ILE A 96 -2.80 2.84 -10.40
N CYS A 97 -3.64 1.92 -9.96
CA CYS A 97 -3.33 0.50 -9.84
C CYS A 97 -4.52 -0.37 -10.26
N GLN A 98 -4.30 -1.66 -10.32
CA GLN A 98 -5.30 -2.67 -10.59
C GLN A 98 -5.18 -3.81 -9.60
N ILE A 99 -6.29 -4.43 -9.26
CA ILE A 99 -6.34 -5.62 -8.43
C ILE A 99 -6.89 -6.78 -9.25
N PHE A 100 -6.32 -7.96 -9.07
CA PHE A 100 -6.80 -9.21 -9.64
C PHE A 100 -6.62 -10.34 -8.64
N TYR A 101 -7.25 -11.47 -8.89
CA TYR A 101 -7.32 -12.56 -7.93
C TYR A 101 -6.88 -13.87 -8.57
N HIS A 102 -6.12 -14.66 -7.79
CA HIS A 102 -5.72 -16.01 -8.15
C HIS A 102 -6.43 -17.04 -7.27
N SER A 103 -6.72 -18.19 -7.85
CA SER A 103 -7.09 -19.39 -7.08
C SER A 103 -5.86 -19.97 -6.38
N ILE A 104 -6.11 -20.75 -5.33
CA ILE A 104 -5.07 -21.49 -4.60
C ILE A 104 -5.32 -22.99 -4.81
N ASP A 105 -4.25 -23.71 -5.07
CA ASP A 105 -4.23 -25.16 -5.03
C ASP A 105 -3.58 -25.62 -3.71
N GLY A 106 -4.21 -26.59 -3.02
CA GLY A 106 -3.76 -27.11 -1.74
C GLY A 106 -4.33 -26.39 -0.52
N ASP A 107 -3.80 -26.74 0.65
CA ASP A 107 -4.24 -26.18 1.92
C ASP A 107 -3.64 -24.77 2.15
N TYR A 108 -4.41 -23.90 2.76
CA TYR A 108 -3.97 -22.55 3.11
C TYR A 108 -4.50 -22.12 4.49
N THR A 109 -3.82 -21.17 5.11
CA THR A 109 -4.28 -20.51 6.32
C THR A 109 -4.85 -19.15 5.98
N SER A 110 -6.05 -18.86 6.46
CA SER A 110 -6.67 -17.54 6.30
C SER A 110 -5.93 -16.47 7.13
N TYR A 111 -5.82 -15.26 6.59
CA TYR A 111 -5.25 -14.11 7.25
C TYR A 111 -6.21 -13.57 8.34
N GLU A 112 -6.29 -14.30 9.46
CA GLU A 112 -7.09 -13.93 10.62
C GLU A 112 -6.19 -13.32 11.70
N GLY A 113 -6.55 -12.11 12.17
CA GLY A 113 -5.77 -11.41 13.21
C GLY A 113 -4.41 -10.86 12.76
N GLY A 114 -4.15 -10.80 11.46
CA GLY A 114 -2.93 -10.21 10.93
C GLY A 114 -2.83 -8.71 11.19
N LYS A 115 -1.60 -8.16 11.19
CA LYS A 115 -1.28 -6.76 11.55
C LYS A 115 -2.09 -5.72 10.78
N TYR A 116 -2.44 -6.00 9.53
CA TYR A 116 -3.11 -5.07 8.62
C TYR A 116 -4.56 -5.45 8.34
N GLN A 117 -5.10 -6.45 9.06
CA GLN A 117 -6.49 -6.89 8.88
C GLN A 117 -7.48 -5.79 9.28
N ALA A 118 -8.57 -5.66 8.52
CA ALA A 118 -9.60 -4.66 8.69
C ALA A 118 -9.09 -3.20 8.65
N ASN A 119 -8.02 -2.97 7.87
CA ASN A 119 -7.45 -1.64 7.71
C ASN A 119 -8.47 -0.64 7.15
N ARG A 120 -8.61 0.51 7.80
CA ARG A 120 -9.58 1.55 7.43
C ARG A 120 -8.95 2.85 6.94
N ASP A 121 -7.64 3.02 7.13
CA ASP A 121 -6.91 4.23 6.73
C ASP A 121 -5.50 3.85 6.28
N ILE A 122 -4.69 4.84 5.93
CA ILE A 122 -3.27 4.62 5.63
C ILE A 122 -2.58 4.08 6.89
N GLN A 123 -1.93 2.94 6.75
CA GLN A 123 -1.19 2.30 7.82
C GLN A 123 0.31 2.38 7.53
N THR A 124 1.08 2.96 8.43
CA THR A 124 2.54 2.88 8.41
C THR A 124 3.01 1.47 8.75
N SER A 125 4.29 1.18 8.51
CA SER A 125 4.85 -0.14 8.81
C SER A 125 4.67 -0.51 10.29
N MET A 126 4.15 -1.71 10.53
CA MET A 126 4.00 -2.31 11.86
C MET A 126 5.09 -3.34 12.15
N LEU A 127 6.20 -3.32 11.40
CA LEU A 127 7.29 -4.28 11.52
C LEU A 127 7.91 -4.26 12.93
N HIS A 128 7.93 -3.11 13.61
CA HIS A 128 8.47 -2.98 14.99
C HIS A 128 7.83 -3.99 15.98
N LYS A 129 6.57 -4.36 15.78
CA LYS A 129 5.88 -5.34 16.62
C LYS A 129 6.53 -6.73 16.60
N ASP A 130 7.20 -7.10 15.52
CA ASP A 130 7.90 -8.40 15.42
C ASP A 130 9.15 -8.46 16.31
N PHE A 131 9.60 -7.32 16.83
CA PHE A 131 10.73 -7.21 17.75
C PHE A 131 10.29 -7.04 19.21
N GLU A 132 9.02 -6.75 19.48
CA GLU A 132 8.47 -6.59 20.83
C GLU A 132 8.08 -7.96 21.43
N GLU A 133 7.77 -8.95 20.61
CA GLU A 133 7.29 -10.29 21.02
C GLU A 133 8.42 -11.32 21.29
N LYS A 134 9.66 -10.85 21.43
CA LYS A 134 10.82 -11.73 21.73
C LYS A 134 11.44 -11.36 23.10
#